data_6cb581c80dce9d2385c10fecc90f24d0
#
_entry.id   6cb581c80dce9d2385c10fecc90f24d0
#
_cell.length_a   1.000
_cell.length_b   1.000
_cell.length_c   1.000
_cell.angle_alpha   90.00
_cell.angle_beta   90.00
_cell.angle_gamma   90.00
#
_symmetry.space_group_name_H-M   'P 1'
#
loop_
_entity.id
_entity.type
_entity.pdbx_description
1 polymer ?
#
loop_
_entity_poly.entity_id
_entity_poly.type
_entity_poly.pdbx_seq_one_letter_code
_entity_poly.pdbx_strand_id
1 'polypeptide(L)'
;MSITKYFKGSIFHTPTDGVLEYLEDVLICVDAEGMIKRVVTTEQSDYPEMLAAAKQGMLVELQKGQYFLPGFVDLHVHAPQWPQAGVALDEPLNVWLDECT
;
A
#
# COMPACT_ATOMS: atom_id res chain seq x y z
N MET A 1 -3.89 23.27 6.70
CA MET A 1 -3.28 22.05 6.12
C MET A 1 -3.99 21.73 4.82
N SER A 2 -3.24 21.69 3.74
CA SER A 2 -3.87 21.46 2.44
C SER A 2 -3.46 20.10 1.89
N ILE A 3 -4.45 19.41 1.34
CA ILE A 3 -4.25 18.18 0.62
C ILE A 3 -3.79 18.53 -0.78
N THR A 4 -2.69 17.93 -1.22
CA THR A 4 -2.11 18.21 -2.53
C THR A 4 -2.30 17.08 -3.50
N LYS A 5 -2.53 15.87 -3.01
CA LYS A 5 -2.66 14.70 -3.86
C LYS A 5 -3.68 13.72 -3.28
N TYR A 6 -4.41 13.08 -4.18
CA TYR A 6 -5.43 12.10 -3.80
C TYR A 6 -5.18 10.80 -4.55
N PHE A 7 -5.42 9.69 -3.86
CA PHE A 7 -5.35 8.35 -4.44
C PHE A 7 -6.66 7.63 -4.19
N LYS A 8 -7.24 7.06 -5.22
CA LYS A 8 -8.49 6.31 -5.11
C LYS A 8 -8.27 4.87 -5.53
N GLY A 9 -8.70 3.94 -4.70
CA GLY A 9 -8.61 2.53 -5.00
C GLY A 9 -8.92 1.69 -3.78
N SER A 10 -8.91 0.38 -3.97
CA SER A 10 -9.11 -0.56 -2.88
C SER A 10 -7.78 -0.87 -2.20
N ILE A 11 -7.82 -1.06 -0.91
CA ILE A 11 -6.63 -1.23 -0.08
C ILE A 11 -6.76 -2.48 0.81
N PHE A 12 -5.65 -3.19 0.93
CA PHE A 12 -5.45 -4.19 1.97
C PHE A 12 -4.45 -3.63 2.97
N HIS A 13 -4.79 -3.61 4.25
CA HIS A 13 -3.87 -3.14 5.27
C HIS A 13 -4.16 -3.82 6.61
N THR A 14 -3.25 -3.64 7.55
CA THR A 14 -3.37 -4.24 8.88
C THR A 14 -3.28 -3.14 9.94
N PRO A 15 -4.37 -2.37 10.13
CA PRO A 15 -4.35 -1.25 11.07
C PRO A 15 -4.24 -1.70 12.53
N THR A 16 -4.62 -2.95 12.79
CA THR A 16 -4.53 -3.58 14.10
C THR A 16 -3.74 -4.86 13.96
N ASP A 17 -2.86 -5.12 14.92
CA ASP A 17 -2.00 -6.31 14.91
C ASP A 17 -2.82 -7.58 14.71
N GLY A 18 -2.41 -8.39 13.73
CA GLY A 18 -3.05 -9.66 13.42
C GLY A 18 -4.37 -9.57 12.66
N VAL A 19 -4.82 -8.38 12.29
CA VAL A 19 -6.09 -8.20 11.58
C VAL A 19 -5.84 -7.62 10.20
N LEU A 20 -6.19 -8.38 9.17
CA LEU A 20 -6.17 -7.90 7.79
C LEU A 20 -7.52 -7.25 7.47
N GLU A 21 -7.47 -6.01 7.01
CA GLU A 21 -8.65 -5.26 6.61
C GLU A 21 -8.61 -4.95 5.12
N TYR A 22 -9.72 -5.18 4.43
CA TYR A 22 -9.88 -4.83 3.04
C TYR A 22 -10.96 -3.75 2.92
N LEU A 23 -10.62 -2.62 2.31
CA LEU A 23 -11.53 -1.51 2.08
C LEU A 23 -11.61 -1.22 0.59
N GLU A 24 -12.84 -1.14 0.04
CA GLU A 24 -13.05 -0.86 -1.37
C GLU A 24 -13.15 0.64 -1.64
N ASP A 25 -12.50 1.06 -2.71
CA ASP A 25 -12.65 2.40 -3.29
C ASP A 25 -12.43 3.53 -2.29
N VAL A 26 -11.46 3.38 -1.40
CA VAL A 26 -11.11 4.44 -0.45
C VAL A 26 -10.44 5.60 -1.18
N LEU A 27 -10.54 6.78 -0.58
CA LEU A 27 -9.84 7.96 -1.02
C LEU A 27 -8.76 8.29 -0.01
N ILE A 28 -7.50 8.24 -0.43
CA ILE A 28 -6.34 8.54 0.41
C ILE A 28 -5.91 9.96 0.11
N CYS A 29 -5.91 10.81 1.12
CA CYS A 29 -5.57 12.23 0.98
C CYS A 29 -4.20 12.51 1.56
N VAL A 30 -3.31 13.06 0.75
CA VAL A 30 -1.90 13.25 1.07
C VAL A 30 -1.55 14.73 0.98
N ASP A 31 -0.79 15.23 1.93
CA ASP A 31 -0.37 16.62 1.95
C ASP A 31 0.94 16.85 1.17
N ALA A 32 1.41 18.09 1.17
CA ALA A 32 2.61 18.48 0.43
C ALA A 32 3.89 17.79 0.92
N GLU A 33 3.87 17.30 2.15
CA GLU A 33 5.02 16.62 2.75
C GLU A 33 4.99 15.11 2.51
N GLY A 34 3.96 14.61 1.81
CA GLY A 34 3.83 13.18 1.55
C GLY A 34 3.17 12.41 2.69
N MET A 35 2.57 13.11 3.64
CA MET A 35 1.90 12.45 4.76
C MET A 35 0.44 12.17 4.45
N ILE A 36 -0.02 10.98 4.81
CA ILE A 36 -1.44 10.62 4.69
C ILE A 36 -2.19 11.35 5.79
N LYS A 37 -3.12 12.22 5.40
CA LYS A 37 -3.91 13.00 6.35
C LYS A 37 -5.29 12.42 6.58
N ARG A 38 -5.86 11.77 5.58
CA ARG A 38 -7.16 11.10 5.72
C ARG A 38 -7.23 9.88 4.82
N VAL A 39 -7.94 8.88 5.29
CA VAL A 39 -8.41 7.77 4.47
C VAL A 39 -9.93 7.79 4.57
N VAL A 40 -10.60 8.18 3.49
CA VAL A 40 -12.04 8.37 3.47
C VAL A 40 -12.68 7.14 2.84
N THR A 41 -13.55 6.47 3.58
CA THR A 41 -14.25 5.28 3.09
C THR A 41 -15.56 5.69 2.42
N THR A 42 -16.07 4.81 1.56
CA THR A 42 -17.33 5.05 0.83
C THR A 42 -18.54 5.24 1.75
N GLU A 43 -18.43 4.75 2.98
CA GLU A 43 -19.52 4.85 3.96
C GLU A 43 -19.55 6.19 4.69
N GLN A 44 -18.49 6.97 4.62
CA GLN A 44 -18.44 8.27 5.29
C GLN A 44 -19.26 9.29 4.54
N SER A 45 -19.98 10.13 5.30
CA SER A 45 -20.93 11.08 4.73
C SER A 45 -20.26 12.12 3.82
N ASP A 46 -19.00 12.44 4.06
CA ASP A 46 -18.26 13.41 3.26
C ASP A 46 -17.49 12.80 2.07
N TYR A 47 -17.62 11.51 1.84
CA TYR A 47 -16.95 10.86 0.72
C TYR A 47 -17.28 11.50 -0.63
N PRO A 48 -18.55 11.77 -0.98
CA PRO A 48 -18.85 12.41 -2.27
C PRO A 48 -18.22 13.79 -2.42
N GLU A 49 -18.18 14.59 -1.37
CA GLU A 49 -17.55 15.90 -1.40
C GLU A 49 -16.04 15.81 -1.58
N MET A 50 -15.41 14.91 -0.86
CA MET A 50 -13.97 14.69 -0.97
C MET A 50 -13.59 14.14 -2.33
N LEU A 51 -14.40 13.25 -2.90
CA LEU A 51 -14.15 12.72 -4.23
C LEU A 51 -14.29 13.83 -5.30
N ALA A 52 -15.27 14.70 -5.16
CA ALA A 52 -15.43 15.83 -6.07
C ALA A 52 -14.21 16.76 -6.00
N ALA A 53 -13.72 17.04 -4.79
CA ALA A 53 -12.51 17.84 -4.62
C ALA A 53 -11.30 17.18 -5.26
N ALA A 54 -11.17 15.86 -5.10
CA ALA A 54 -10.08 15.10 -5.68
C ALA A 54 -10.07 15.16 -7.21
N LYS A 55 -11.24 15.09 -7.82
CA LYS A 55 -11.38 15.15 -9.28
C LYS A 55 -10.97 16.48 -9.86
N GLN A 56 -11.04 17.55 -9.08
CA GLN A 56 -10.59 18.88 -9.49
C GLN A 56 -9.13 19.12 -9.18
N GLY A 57 -8.51 18.24 -8.40
CA GLY A 57 -7.11 18.32 -8.02
C GLY A 57 -6.29 17.22 -8.70
N MET A 58 -5.23 16.81 -8.02
CA MET A 58 -4.37 15.75 -8.52
C MET A 58 -4.85 14.39 -7.98
N LEU A 59 -5.54 13.65 -8.81
CA LEU A 59 -6.09 12.34 -8.44
C LEU A 59 -5.40 11.24 -9.24
N VAL A 60 -4.88 10.24 -8.51
CA VAL A 60 -4.41 8.99 -9.08
C VAL A 60 -5.44 7.92 -8.75
N GLU A 61 -6.04 7.35 -9.76
CA GLU A 61 -7.09 6.35 -9.60
C GLU A 61 -6.58 5.00 -10.08
N LEU A 62 -6.69 3.98 -9.22
CA LEU A 62 -6.31 2.63 -9.60
C LEU A 62 -7.30 2.04 -10.58
N GLN A 63 -6.79 1.22 -11.49
CA GLN A 63 -7.60 0.49 -12.45
C GLN A 63 -8.05 -0.82 -11.84
N LYS A 64 -9.01 -1.47 -12.48
CA LYS A 64 -9.49 -2.77 -12.06
C LYS A 64 -8.34 -3.76 -11.96
N GLY A 65 -8.28 -4.48 -10.84
CA GLY A 65 -7.21 -5.45 -10.57
C GLY A 65 -5.98 -4.85 -9.92
N GLN A 66 -5.96 -3.55 -9.68
CA GLN A 66 -4.89 -2.89 -8.94
C GLN A 66 -5.35 -2.60 -7.50
N TYR A 67 -4.42 -2.70 -6.57
CA TYR A 67 -4.71 -2.52 -5.14
C TYR A 67 -3.59 -1.75 -4.47
N PHE A 68 -3.94 -1.00 -3.44
CA PHE A 68 -2.94 -0.38 -2.57
C PHE A 68 -2.55 -1.34 -1.46
N LEU A 69 -1.28 -1.33 -1.12
CA LEU A 69 -0.72 -2.05 0.03
C LEU A 69 0.21 -1.10 0.77
N PRO A 70 0.34 -1.22 2.09
CA PRO A 70 1.40 -0.51 2.81
C PRO A 70 2.77 -0.92 2.26
N GLY A 71 3.72 0.00 2.31
CA GLY A 71 5.10 -0.31 1.96
C GLY A 71 5.66 -1.41 2.87
N PHE A 72 6.56 -2.19 2.34
CA PHE A 72 7.18 -3.26 3.10
C PHE A 72 8.24 -2.70 4.04
N VAL A 73 8.28 -3.25 5.25
CA VAL A 73 9.35 -3.01 6.20
C VAL A 73 10.06 -4.33 6.41
N ASP A 74 11.30 -4.39 5.96
CA ASP A 74 12.13 -5.58 6.09
C ASP A 74 13.44 -5.18 6.73
N LEU A 75 13.66 -5.66 7.95
CA LEU A 75 14.81 -5.29 8.76
C LEU A 75 16.07 -6.07 8.40
N HIS A 76 15.94 -7.08 7.55
CA HIS A 76 17.09 -7.88 7.09
C HIS A 76 16.78 -8.51 5.74
N VAL A 77 17.15 -7.80 4.67
CA VAL A 77 16.95 -8.28 3.30
C VAL A 77 18.25 -8.13 2.52
N HIS A 78 18.49 -9.09 1.61
CA HIS A 78 19.60 -9.03 0.68
C HIS A 78 19.05 -8.75 -0.71
N ALA A 79 19.11 -7.50 -1.13
CA ALA A 79 18.49 -7.05 -2.36
C ALA A 79 18.92 -7.85 -3.61
N PRO A 80 20.21 -8.25 -3.76
CA PRO A 80 20.58 -9.08 -4.91
C PRO A 80 19.93 -10.46 -4.94
N GLN A 81 19.40 -10.91 -3.79
CA GLN A 81 18.74 -12.22 -3.67
C GLN A 81 17.23 -12.16 -3.79
N TRP A 82 16.67 -10.98 -4.02
CA TRP A 82 15.23 -10.80 -4.14
C TRP A 82 14.58 -11.76 -5.15
N PRO A 83 15.13 -11.96 -6.37
CA PRO A 83 14.51 -12.88 -7.31
C PRO A 83 14.50 -14.34 -6.85
N GLN A 84 15.26 -14.67 -5.80
CA GLN A 84 15.38 -16.01 -5.23
C GLN A 84 14.57 -16.18 -3.95
N ALA A 85 13.81 -15.16 -3.55
CA ALA A 85 13.00 -15.21 -2.35
C ALA A 85 12.03 -16.40 -2.40
N GLY A 86 12.06 -17.21 -1.38
CA GLY A 86 11.25 -18.42 -1.30
C GLY A 86 11.88 -19.65 -1.94
N VAL A 87 13.03 -19.52 -2.60
CA VAL A 87 13.74 -20.65 -3.20
C VAL A 87 14.55 -21.38 -2.14
N ALA A 88 14.47 -22.71 -2.15
CA ALA A 88 15.28 -23.56 -1.28
C ALA A 88 15.12 -23.28 0.22
N LEU A 89 13.92 -22.88 0.66
CA LEU A 89 13.65 -22.58 2.06
C LEU A 89 13.70 -23.82 2.96
N ASP A 90 13.60 -25.00 2.38
CA ASP A 90 13.68 -26.27 3.09
C ASP A 90 15.10 -26.78 3.25
N GLU A 91 16.09 -26.07 2.72
CA GLU A 91 17.48 -26.48 2.76
C GLU A 91 18.23 -25.83 3.93
N PRO A 92 19.27 -26.51 4.47
CA PRO A 92 20.16 -25.86 5.44
C PRO A 92 20.81 -24.60 4.86
N LEU A 93 21.19 -23.68 5.73
CA LEU A 93 21.72 -22.37 5.30
C LEU A 93 22.90 -22.49 4.34
N ASN A 94 23.83 -23.39 4.60
CA ASN A 94 25.01 -23.55 3.73
C ASN A 94 24.62 -24.00 2.33
N VAL A 95 23.62 -24.88 2.19
CA VAL A 95 23.13 -25.33 0.89
C VAL A 95 22.35 -24.22 0.20
N TRP A 96 21.52 -23.51 0.96
CA TRP A 96 20.77 -22.37 0.42
C TRP A 96 21.71 -21.31 -0.13
N LEU A 97 22.80 -20.99 0.57
CA LEU A 97 23.78 -20.02 0.11
C LEU A 97 24.46 -20.47 -1.17
N ASP A 98 24.77 -21.75 -1.31
CA ASP A 98 25.38 -22.30 -2.53
C ASP A 98 24.42 -22.22 -3.73
N GLU A 99 23.13 -22.47 -3.51
CA GLU A 99 22.13 -22.44 -4.58
C GLU A 99 21.71 -21.02 -4.97
N CYS A 100 21.68 -20.09 -4.02
CA CYS A 100 21.11 -18.75 -4.20
C CYS A 100 22.16 -17.64 -4.30
N THR A 101 23.41 -17.94 -4.15
CA THR A 101 24.49 -16.98 -4.34
C THR A 101 25.45 -17.45 -5.44
#